data_88673062336bfb6d5ddf851a8980cc2e
#
_entry.id   88673062336bfb6d5ddf851a8980cc2e
#
_cell.length_a   1.000
_cell.length_b   1.000
_cell.length_c   1.000
_cell.angle_alpha   90.00
_cell.angle_beta   90.00
_cell.angle_gamma   90.00
#
_symmetry.space_group_name_H-M   'P 1'
#
loop_
_entity.id
_entity.type
_entity.pdbx_description
1 polymer ?
#
loop_
_entity_poly.entity_id
_entity_poly.type
_entity_poly.pdbx_seq_one_letter_code
_entity_poly.pdbx_strand_id
1 'polypeptide(L)'
;VLFALIGPVAYVGAYLPMALSFGSGRREAVFGAQIFCIAYGVSTYIIMVLAGIMSSGKFDGKLNVLIAVLFVFMTAVGQLVSVAQMHFGIKGMIIGIVFVVLCMVGGIVAGIGFIDQIMAWINRIQTNVVWILLAIAAIVSIALYAVSVMALFREMRHYEVKA
;
A
#
# COMPACT_ATOMS: atom_id res chain seq x y z
N VAL A 1 -6.61 5.76 1.93
CA VAL A 1 -6.12 4.37 1.93
C VAL A 1 -5.98 3.85 0.49
N LEU A 2 -6.99 4.02 -0.38
CA LEU A 2 -6.95 3.55 -1.78
C LEU A 2 -5.83 4.19 -2.61
N PHE A 3 -5.54 5.46 -2.40
CA PHE A 3 -4.41 6.12 -3.05
C PHE A 3 -3.08 5.43 -2.74
N ALA A 4 -2.90 4.90 -1.53
CA ALA A 4 -1.69 4.17 -1.15
C ALA A 4 -1.48 2.87 -1.96
N LEU A 5 -2.54 2.31 -2.51
CA LEU A 5 -2.48 1.14 -3.40
C LEU A 5 -2.23 1.56 -4.86
N ILE A 6 -2.95 2.58 -5.35
CA ILE A 6 -2.89 3.01 -6.75
C ILE A 6 -1.53 3.64 -7.09
N GLY A 7 -0.98 4.46 -6.18
CA GLY A 7 0.30 5.14 -6.39
C GLY A 7 1.44 4.19 -6.73
N PRO A 8 1.74 3.18 -5.88
CA PRO A 8 2.76 2.18 -6.18
C PRO A 8 2.49 1.38 -7.45
N VAL A 9 1.24 0.99 -7.72
CA VAL A 9 0.89 0.25 -8.96
C VAL A 9 1.22 1.08 -10.19
N ALA A 10 0.77 2.32 -10.24
CA ALA A 10 0.99 3.18 -11.38
C ALA A 10 2.47 3.55 -11.55
N TYR A 11 3.15 3.89 -10.44
CA TYR A 11 4.53 4.34 -10.49
C TYR A 11 5.49 3.20 -10.82
N VAL A 12 5.40 2.07 -10.13
CA VAL A 12 6.28 0.93 -10.37
C VAL A 12 6.03 0.33 -11.76
N GLY A 13 4.75 0.20 -12.16
CA GLY A 13 4.38 -0.37 -13.46
C GLY A 13 4.78 0.50 -14.66
N ALA A 14 4.74 1.83 -14.53
CA ALA A 14 5.08 2.74 -15.63
C ALA A 14 6.51 3.27 -15.55
N TYR A 15 6.96 3.68 -14.36
CA TYR A 15 8.26 4.33 -14.18
C TYR A 15 9.45 3.39 -14.31
N LEU A 16 9.37 2.17 -13.77
CA LEU A 16 10.49 1.24 -13.82
C LEU A 16 10.90 0.87 -15.25
N PRO A 17 9.98 0.48 -16.14
CA PRO A 17 10.32 0.23 -17.54
C PRO A 17 10.92 1.47 -18.24
N MET A 18 10.36 2.65 -17.95
CA MET A 18 10.85 3.91 -18.51
C MET A 18 12.26 4.24 -18.00
N ALA A 19 12.53 4.13 -16.71
CA ALA A 19 13.85 4.38 -16.14
C ALA A 19 14.92 3.47 -16.75
N LEU A 20 14.58 2.20 -16.98
CA LEU A 20 15.48 1.25 -17.63
C LEU A 20 15.71 1.59 -19.12
N SER A 21 14.71 2.07 -19.84
CA SER A 21 14.85 2.51 -21.24
C SER A 21 15.77 3.71 -21.38
N PHE A 22 15.88 4.55 -20.35
CA PHE A 22 16.82 5.68 -20.28
C PHE A 22 18.22 5.29 -19.78
N GLY A 23 18.49 4.00 -19.57
CA GLY A 23 19.82 3.50 -19.19
C GLY A 23 20.12 3.55 -17.69
N SER A 24 19.12 3.77 -16.84
CA SER A 24 19.29 3.71 -15.38
C SER A 24 19.67 2.31 -14.95
N GLY A 25 20.58 2.20 -13.98
CA GLY A 25 20.93 0.93 -13.36
C GLY A 25 19.71 0.28 -12.70
N ARG A 26 19.54 -1.04 -12.85
CA ARG A 26 18.37 -1.78 -12.29
C ARG A 26 18.18 -1.53 -10.79
N ARG A 27 19.28 -1.48 -10.03
CA ARG A 27 19.26 -1.20 -8.60
C ARG A 27 18.80 0.23 -8.30
N GLU A 28 19.32 1.20 -9.04
CA GLU A 28 18.98 2.61 -8.89
C GLU A 28 17.51 2.86 -9.20
N ALA A 29 16.98 2.25 -10.24
CA ALA A 29 15.57 2.34 -10.60
C ALA A 29 14.66 1.78 -9.50
N VAL A 30 15.01 0.63 -8.89
CA VAL A 30 14.26 0.07 -7.76
C VAL A 30 14.34 0.95 -6.53
N PHE A 31 15.53 1.46 -6.18
CA PHE A 31 15.68 2.40 -5.05
C PHE A 31 14.88 3.69 -5.28
N GLY A 32 14.91 4.25 -6.47
CA GLY A 32 14.09 5.41 -6.83
C GLY A 32 12.60 5.13 -6.65
N ALA A 33 12.12 3.96 -7.08
CA ALA A 33 10.75 3.54 -6.88
C ALA A 33 10.40 3.41 -5.39
N GLN A 34 11.29 2.87 -4.55
CA GLN A 34 11.05 2.75 -3.11
C GLN A 34 10.98 4.14 -2.44
N ILE A 35 11.90 5.04 -2.77
CA ILE A 35 11.89 6.41 -2.25
C ILE A 35 10.57 7.11 -2.61
N PHE A 36 10.12 6.95 -3.86
CA PHE A 36 8.83 7.49 -4.27
C PHE A 36 7.66 6.89 -3.48
N CYS A 37 7.59 5.56 -3.35
CA CYS A 37 6.51 4.90 -2.61
C CYS A 37 6.45 5.37 -1.15
N ILE A 38 7.59 5.50 -0.49
CA ILE A 38 7.69 5.99 0.88
C ILE A 38 7.25 7.46 0.96
N ALA A 39 7.81 8.33 0.11
CA ALA A 39 7.47 9.75 0.09
C ALA A 39 5.99 9.98 -0.20
N TYR A 40 5.43 9.26 -1.18
CA TYR A 40 4.02 9.30 -1.52
C TYR A 40 3.13 8.81 -0.38
N GLY A 41 3.50 7.69 0.25
CA GLY A 41 2.78 7.14 1.41
C GLY A 41 2.75 8.10 2.58
N VAL A 42 3.91 8.67 2.95
CA VAL A 42 4.04 9.64 4.04
C VAL A 42 3.24 10.91 3.74
N SER A 43 3.34 11.47 2.53
CA SER A 43 2.60 12.68 2.14
C SER A 43 1.09 12.45 2.21
N THR A 44 0.61 11.33 1.68
CA THR A 44 -0.82 10.99 1.70
C THR A 44 -1.32 10.77 3.14
N TYR A 45 -0.51 10.11 3.98
CA TYR A 45 -0.82 9.93 5.40
C TYR A 45 -0.95 11.27 6.13
N ILE A 46 0.01 12.19 5.95
CA ILE A 46 -0.04 13.52 6.57
C ILE A 46 -1.30 14.27 6.15
N ILE A 47 -1.64 14.26 4.85
CA ILE A 47 -2.85 14.91 4.34
C ILE A 47 -4.11 14.32 5.01
N MET A 48 -4.18 12.99 5.15
CA MET A 48 -5.33 12.34 5.79
C MET A 48 -5.44 12.68 7.27
N VAL A 49 -4.33 12.72 8.00
CA VAL A 49 -4.32 13.11 9.42
C VAL A 49 -4.78 14.55 9.58
N LEU A 50 -4.26 15.47 8.76
CA LEU A 50 -4.67 16.88 8.80
C LEU A 50 -6.15 17.04 8.47
N ALA A 51 -6.65 16.37 7.42
CA ALA A 51 -8.07 16.40 7.08
C ALA A 51 -8.95 15.84 8.20
N GLY A 52 -8.50 14.77 8.87
CA GLY A 52 -9.19 14.20 10.04
C GLY A 52 -9.26 15.17 11.21
N ILE A 53 -8.17 15.85 11.54
CA ILE A 53 -8.12 16.87 12.61
C ILE A 53 -9.02 18.05 12.26
N MET A 54 -9.00 18.53 11.02
CA MET A 54 -9.85 19.65 10.57
C MET A 54 -11.34 19.30 10.61
N SER A 55 -11.70 18.05 10.33
CA SER A 55 -13.09 17.59 10.32
C SER A 55 -13.64 17.31 11.72
N SER A 56 -12.86 16.65 12.59
CA SER A 56 -13.31 16.19 13.91
C SER A 56 -12.88 17.08 15.08
N GLY A 57 -11.91 17.95 14.87
CA GLY A 57 -11.30 18.78 15.92
C GLY A 57 -10.54 17.98 16.99
N LYS A 58 -10.39 16.66 16.82
CA LYS A 58 -9.74 15.76 17.79
C LYS A 58 -8.73 14.87 17.12
N PHE A 59 -7.61 14.65 17.80
CA PHE A 59 -6.59 13.68 17.40
C PHE A 59 -6.85 12.34 18.12
N ASP A 60 -7.28 11.33 17.37
CA ASP A 60 -7.40 9.96 17.88
C ASP A 60 -6.16 9.15 17.51
N GLY A 61 -5.30 8.89 18.50
CA GLY A 61 -4.05 8.16 18.30
C GLY A 61 -4.25 6.73 17.78
N LYS A 62 -5.31 6.02 18.23
CA LYS A 62 -5.58 4.65 17.78
C LYS A 62 -5.98 4.63 16.31
N LEU A 63 -6.87 5.53 15.91
CA LEU A 63 -7.31 5.65 14.53
C LEU A 63 -6.14 6.01 13.60
N ASN A 64 -5.28 6.93 14.03
CA ASN A 64 -4.11 7.34 13.24
C ASN A 64 -3.10 6.19 13.05
N VAL A 65 -2.84 5.40 14.10
CA VAL A 65 -1.98 4.20 13.97
C VAL A 65 -2.61 3.16 13.05
N LEU A 66 -3.90 2.92 13.16
CA LEU A 66 -4.61 2.01 12.26
C LEU A 66 -4.50 2.46 10.79
N ILE A 67 -4.70 3.76 10.54
CA ILE A 67 -4.55 4.32 9.19
C ILE A 67 -3.11 4.14 8.69
N ALA A 68 -2.08 4.40 9.51
CA ALA A 68 -0.69 4.21 9.14
C ALA A 68 -0.39 2.76 8.75
N VAL A 69 -0.85 1.79 9.55
CA VAL A 69 -0.69 0.36 9.29
C VAL A 69 -1.37 -0.04 7.98
N LEU A 70 -2.59 0.43 7.75
CA LEU A 70 -3.31 0.19 6.50
C LEU A 70 -2.59 0.80 5.29
N PHE A 71 -1.95 1.96 5.43
CA PHE A 71 -1.15 2.55 4.36
C PHE A 71 0.05 1.69 3.98
N VAL A 72 0.81 1.21 4.96
CA VAL A 72 1.95 0.31 4.72
C VAL A 72 1.48 -0.97 4.05
N PHE A 73 0.40 -1.57 4.54
CA PHE A 73 -0.19 -2.78 3.98
C PHE A 73 -0.61 -2.59 2.50
N MET A 74 -1.37 -1.52 2.22
CA MET A 74 -1.85 -1.24 0.86
C MET A 74 -0.70 -0.91 -0.10
N THR A 75 0.34 -0.23 0.36
CA THR A 75 1.55 0.03 -0.43
C THR A 75 2.26 -1.28 -0.78
N ALA A 76 2.39 -2.20 0.17
CA ALA A 76 2.97 -3.52 -0.07
C ALA A 76 2.18 -4.33 -1.09
N VAL A 77 0.86 -4.36 -0.96
CA VAL A 77 -0.04 -5.03 -1.92
C VAL A 77 0.08 -4.39 -3.31
N GLY A 78 0.11 -3.06 -3.39
CA GLY A 78 0.29 -2.34 -4.66
C GLY A 78 1.59 -2.70 -5.36
N GLN A 79 2.70 -2.83 -4.62
CA GLN A 79 3.97 -3.29 -5.18
C GLN A 79 3.92 -4.73 -5.67
N LEU A 80 3.27 -5.65 -4.93
CA LEU A 80 3.09 -7.03 -5.38
C LEU A 80 2.27 -7.12 -6.67
N VAL A 81 1.22 -6.31 -6.78
CA VAL A 81 0.43 -6.20 -8.02
C VAL A 81 1.30 -5.72 -9.18
N SER A 82 2.18 -4.76 -8.95
CA SER A 82 3.12 -4.25 -9.98
C SER A 82 4.13 -5.32 -10.40
N VAL A 83 4.64 -6.13 -9.46
CA VAL A 83 5.52 -7.27 -9.77
C VAL A 83 4.78 -8.30 -10.62
N ALA A 84 3.53 -8.62 -10.28
CA ALA A 84 2.70 -9.52 -11.08
C ALA A 84 2.44 -8.96 -12.49
N GLN A 85 2.24 -7.65 -12.61
CA GLN A 85 2.09 -6.97 -13.90
C GLN A 85 3.35 -7.07 -14.76
N MET A 86 4.54 -6.91 -14.17
CA MET A 86 5.81 -7.08 -14.88
C MET A 86 6.02 -8.52 -15.35
N HIS A 87 5.65 -9.50 -14.52
CA HIS A 87 5.84 -10.91 -14.82
C HIS A 87 4.87 -11.42 -15.91
N PHE A 88 3.59 -11.09 -15.78
CA PHE A 88 2.52 -11.60 -16.66
C PHE A 88 2.11 -10.63 -17.78
N GLY A 89 2.74 -9.46 -17.87
CA GLY A 89 2.41 -8.43 -18.86
C GLY A 89 0.95 -7.96 -18.76
N ILE A 90 0.25 -7.86 -19.89
CA ILE A 90 -1.15 -7.37 -19.96
C ILE A 90 -2.09 -8.21 -19.10
N LYS A 91 -1.90 -9.53 -19.01
CA LYS A 91 -2.72 -10.41 -18.15
C LYS A 91 -2.53 -10.05 -16.67
N GLY A 92 -1.32 -9.79 -16.24
CA GLY A 92 -1.02 -9.33 -14.89
C GLY A 92 -1.65 -7.98 -14.58
N MET A 93 -1.66 -7.06 -15.55
CA MET A 93 -2.32 -5.77 -15.41
C MET A 93 -3.84 -5.92 -15.19
N ILE A 94 -4.51 -6.76 -15.98
CA ILE A 94 -5.94 -7.01 -15.84
C ILE A 94 -6.25 -7.63 -14.47
N ILE A 95 -5.49 -8.65 -14.05
CA ILE A 95 -5.64 -9.28 -12.73
C ILE A 95 -5.43 -8.25 -11.62
N GLY A 96 -4.42 -7.40 -11.75
CA GLY A 96 -4.14 -6.33 -10.80
C GLY A 96 -5.28 -5.32 -10.70
N ILE A 97 -5.82 -4.85 -11.82
CA ILE A 97 -6.96 -3.92 -11.86
C ILE A 97 -8.20 -4.56 -11.21
N VAL A 98 -8.53 -5.81 -11.58
CA VAL A 98 -9.67 -6.54 -10.98
C VAL A 98 -9.48 -6.68 -9.47
N PHE A 99 -8.28 -7.03 -9.01
CA PHE A 99 -7.97 -7.13 -7.59
C PHE A 99 -8.15 -5.80 -6.86
N VAL A 100 -7.64 -4.70 -7.44
CA VAL A 100 -7.82 -3.34 -6.90
C VAL A 100 -9.29 -2.97 -6.80
N VAL A 101 -10.06 -3.22 -7.86
CA VAL A 101 -11.51 -2.93 -7.88
C VAL A 101 -12.25 -3.77 -6.82
N LEU A 102 -11.93 -5.05 -6.68
CA LEU A 102 -12.51 -5.90 -5.64
C LEU A 102 -12.17 -5.42 -4.22
N CYS A 103 -10.92 -5.01 -3.99
CA CYS A 103 -10.52 -4.41 -2.71
C CYS A 103 -11.25 -3.08 -2.44
N MET A 104 -11.46 -2.25 -3.48
CA MET A 104 -12.22 -1.02 -3.38
C MET A 104 -13.67 -1.27 -2.99
N VAL A 105 -14.35 -2.11 -3.76
CA VAL A 105 -15.77 -2.43 -3.53
C VAL A 105 -15.94 -3.12 -2.17
N GLY A 106 -15.11 -4.12 -1.87
CA GLY A 106 -15.11 -4.79 -0.58
C GLY A 106 -14.85 -3.84 0.59
N GLY A 107 -13.90 -2.93 0.46
CA GLY A 107 -13.59 -1.92 1.47
C GLY A 107 -14.73 -0.92 1.69
N ILE A 108 -15.42 -0.50 0.63
CA ILE A 108 -16.58 0.39 0.73
C ILE A 108 -17.76 -0.34 1.39
N VAL A 109 -18.08 -1.54 0.93
CA VAL A 109 -19.18 -2.36 1.48
C VAL A 109 -18.92 -2.69 2.95
N ALA A 110 -17.70 -3.12 3.29
CA ALA A 110 -17.32 -3.37 4.69
C ALA A 110 -17.36 -2.06 5.52
N GLY A 111 -16.90 -0.94 4.96
CA GLY A 111 -16.94 0.36 5.63
C GLY A 111 -18.35 0.81 5.95
N ILE A 112 -19.29 0.68 5.03
CA ILE A 112 -20.68 1.12 5.22
C ILE A 112 -21.45 0.14 6.11
N GLY A 113 -21.24 -1.20 5.92
CA GLY A 113 -22.03 -2.21 6.62
C GLY A 113 -21.57 -2.55 8.03
N PHE A 114 -20.29 -2.36 8.34
CA PHE A 114 -19.69 -2.87 9.60
C PHE A 114 -18.99 -1.80 10.46
N ILE A 115 -18.95 -0.55 10.02
CA ILE A 115 -18.24 0.50 10.77
C ILE A 115 -18.74 0.65 12.20
N ASP A 116 -20.07 0.65 12.38
CA ASP A 116 -20.68 0.80 13.71
C ASP A 116 -20.41 -0.44 14.59
N GLN A 117 -20.42 -1.63 14.00
CA GLN A 117 -20.12 -2.87 14.71
C GLN A 117 -18.63 -2.96 15.09
N ILE A 118 -17.75 -2.57 14.19
CA ILE A 118 -16.31 -2.53 14.44
C ILE A 118 -15.98 -1.51 15.53
N MET A 119 -16.58 -0.32 15.46
CA MET A 119 -16.38 0.72 16.49
C MET A 119 -16.95 0.31 17.84
N ALA A 120 -18.12 -0.30 17.86
CA ALA A 120 -18.70 -0.86 19.09
C ALA A 120 -17.84 -1.97 19.66
N TRP A 121 -17.24 -2.81 18.83
CA TRP A 121 -16.35 -3.88 19.24
C TRP A 121 -15.01 -3.34 19.77
N ILE A 122 -14.39 -2.38 19.08
CA ILE A 122 -13.17 -1.69 19.53
C ILE A 122 -13.39 -1.01 20.88
N ASN A 123 -14.55 -0.38 21.10
CA ASN A 123 -14.88 0.29 22.35
C ASN A 123 -15.13 -0.70 23.52
N ARG A 124 -15.51 -1.94 23.23
CA ARG A 124 -15.70 -3.01 24.24
C ARG A 124 -14.40 -3.71 24.64
N ILE A 125 -13.38 -3.69 23.76
CA ILE A 125 -12.10 -4.33 24.02
C ILE A 125 -11.25 -3.44 24.93
N GLN A 126 -10.60 -4.04 25.91
CA GLN A 126 -9.62 -3.34 26.74
C GLN A 126 -8.58 -2.65 25.87
N THR A 127 -8.26 -1.41 26.21
CA THR A 127 -7.31 -0.57 25.43
C THR A 127 -5.98 -1.27 25.13
N ASN A 128 -5.49 -2.08 26.07
CA ASN A 128 -4.23 -2.83 25.91
C ASN A 128 -4.30 -3.88 24.78
N VAL A 129 -5.43 -4.56 24.65
CA VAL A 129 -5.62 -5.57 23.58
C VAL A 129 -5.64 -4.92 22.20
N VAL A 130 -6.26 -3.74 22.07
CA VAL A 130 -6.26 -2.99 20.82
C VAL A 130 -4.84 -2.62 20.39
N TRP A 131 -3.99 -2.17 21.32
CA TRP A 131 -2.59 -1.85 21.02
C TRP A 131 -1.78 -3.07 20.60
N ILE A 132 -2.01 -4.23 21.25
CA ILE A 132 -1.36 -5.48 20.86
C ILE A 132 -1.76 -5.90 19.44
N LEU A 133 -3.05 -5.83 19.10
CA LEU A 133 -3.53 -6.14 17.74
C LEU A 133 -2.95 -5.19 16.68
N LEU A 134 -2.88 -3.90 16.98
CA LEU A 134 -2.26 -2.91 16.10
C LEU A 134 -0.76 -3.18 15.91
N ALA A 135 -0.05 -3.56 16.96
CA ALA A 135 1.36 -3.92 16.88
C ALA A 135 1.58 -5.17 16.00
N ILE A 136 0.75 -6.20 16.16
CA ILE A 136 0.81 -7.41 15.33
C ILE A 136 0.53 -7.04 13.86
N ALA A 137 -0.51 -6.26 13.60
CA ALA A 137 -0.86 -5.80 12.26
C ALA A 137 0.27 -4.97 11.62
N ALA A 138 0.96 -4.13 12.40
CA ALA A 138 2.11 -3.37 11.94
C ALA A 138 3.28 -4.27 11.55
N ILE A 139 3.60 -5.27 12.37
CA ILE A 139 4.67 -6.24 12.08
C ILE A 139 4.37 -7.00 10.79
N VAL A 140 3.13 -7.49 10.63
CA VAL A 140 2.70 -8.21 9.43
C VAL A 140 2.78 -7.32 8.19
N SER A 141 2.36 -6.05 8.30
CA SER A 141 2.41 -5.09 7.20
C SER A 141 3.85 -4.77 6.77
N ILE A 142 4.76 -4.60 7.73
CA ILE A 142 6.19 -4.37 7.46
C ILE A 142 6.83 -5.61 6.83
N ALA A 143 6.51 -6.81 7.32
CA ALA A 143 7.01 -8.06 6.75
C ALA A 143 6.53 -8.23 5.30
N LEU A 144 5.25 -7.96 5.02
CA LEU A 144 4.70 -8.00 3.68
C LEU A 144 5.37 -6.97 2.76
N TYR A 145 5.65 -5.77 3.28
CA TYR A 145 6.38 -4.74 2.53
C TYR A 145 7.81 -5.22 2.18
N ALA A 146 8.52 -5.80 3.13
CA ALA A 146 9.85 -6.36 2.87
C ALA A 146 9.82 -7.48 1.81
N VAL A 147 8.81 -8.36 1.87
CA VAL A 147 8.60 -9.41 0.84
C VAL A 147 8.32 -8.79 -0.53
N SER A 148 7.51 -7.75 -0.60
CA SER A 148 7.19 -7.06 -1.87
C SER A 148 8.43 -6.40 -2.49
N VAL A 149 9.28 -5.80 -1.68
CA VAL A 149 10.57 -5.22 -2.13
C VAL A 149 11.51 -6.32 -2.64
N MET A 150 11.64 -7.44 -1.91
CA MET A 150 12.46 -8.57 -2.36
C MET A 150 11.95 -9.18 -3.67
N ALA A 151 10.63 -9.32 -3.81
CA ALA A 151 10.02 -9.79 -5.04
C ALA A 151 10.32 -8.86 -6.22
N LEU A 152 10.24 -7.54 -6.01
CA LEU A 152 10.58 -6.55 -7.01
C LEU A 152 12.05 -6.64 -7.44
N PHE A 153 12.98 -6.76 -6.49
CA PHE A 153 14.41 -6.95 -6.80
C PHE A 153 14.67 -8.24 -7.58
N ARG A 154 13.96 -9.33 -7.23
CA ARG A 154 14.08 -10.61 -7.92
C ARG A 154 13.60 -10.53 -9.37
N GLU A 155 12.43 -9.91 -9.57
CA GLU A 155 11.85 -9.74 -10.91
C GLU A 155 12.75 -8.88 -11.79
N MET A 156 13.30 -7.80 -11.25
CA MET A 156 14.19 -6.89 -11.98
C MET A 156 15.52 -7.53 -12.42
N ARG A 157 15.95 -8.62 -11.79
CA ARG A 157 17.14 -9.37 -12.27
C ARG A 157 16.90 -10.05 -13.59
N HIS A 158 15.67 -10.48 -13.84
CA HIS A 158 15.25 -11.23 -15.04
C HIS A 158 14.53 -10.38 -16.08
N TYR A 159 14.22 -9.12 -15.71
CA TYR A 159 13.49 -8.24 -16.60
C TYR A 159 14.37 -7.79 -17.77
N GLU A 160 14.01 -8.24 -18.98
CA GLU A 160 14.59 -7.76 -20.24
C GLU A 160 13.69 -6.67 -20.81
N VAL A 161 14.29 -5.51 -21.07
CA VAL A 161 13.57 -4.44 -21.79
C VAL A 161 13.41 -4.94 -23.22
N LYS A 162 12.19 -5.31 -23.59
CA LYS A 162 11.86 -5.57 -24.99
C LYS A 162 11.89 -4.22 -25.70
N ALA A 163 12.96 -4.01 -26.45
CA ALA A 163 13.11 -2.86 -27.34
C ALA A 163 12.10 -2.93 -28.50
#